data_3cde52d34dad1ea0ac19b88c15ffd9f5
#
_entry.id   3cde52d34dad1ea0ac19b88c15ffd9f5
#
_cell.length_a   1.000
_cell.length_b   1.000
_cell.length_c   1.000
_cell.angle_alpha   90.00
_cell.angle_beta   90.00
_cell.angle_gamma   90.00
#
_symmetry.space_group_name_H-M   'P 1'
#
loop_
_entity.id
_entity.type
_entity.pdbx_description
1 polymer ?
#
loop_
_entity_poly.entity_id
_entity_poly.type
_entity_poly.pdbx_seq_one_letter_code
_entity_poly.pdbx_strand_id
1 'polypeptide(L)'
;MDEKIINPTKKEHILVCLSSAPSNTKIIQTAAAMARAFHASFSALYVKTPASEYMEAEDKNRLLANIHFAEKCGATIVTACGDDVPFQIAEYARLSGITKIVIGRSVVGKRRFFGRPTLTEKLISLAPNVDIHIIPDSDAAIAKGKKTLFE
;
A
#
# COMPACT_ATOMS: atom_id res chain seq x y z
N MET A 1 36.46 -4.58 0.36
CA MET A 1 36.05 -5.48 0.67
C MET A 1 34.61 -5.90 0.71
N ASP A 2 34.44 -7.11 0.96
CA ASP A 2 33.16 -7.76 0.78
C ASP A 2 32.11 -7.31 1.79
N GLU A 3 32.53 -6.83 2.94
CA GLU A 3 31.60 -6.31 3.91
C GLU A 3 30.81 -5.12 3.41
N LYS A 4 31.37 -4.42 2.45
CA LYS A 4 30.66 -3.28 1.84
C LYS A 4 29.53 -3.74 0.95
N ILE A 5 29.63 -4.95 0.42
CA ILE A 5 28.60 -5.50 -0.45
C ILE A 5 27.42 -5.96 0.36
N ILE A 6 27.68 -6.55 1.53
CA ILE A 6 26.64 -6.99 2.44
C ILE A 6 26.29 -5.86 3.36
N ASN A 7 25.67 -4.90 3.06
CA ASN A 7 25.39 -3.77 3.94
C ASN A 7 24.28 -4.11 4.95
N PRO A 8 24.60 -4.76 6.07
CA PRO A 8 23.57 -5.13 7.06
C PRO A 8 22.95 -3.93 7.74
N THR A 9 23.54 -2.75 7.56
CA THR A 9 23.03 -1.54 8.15
C THR A 9 22.07 -0.80 7.23
N LYS A 10 21.89 -1.30 6.00
CA LYS A 10 20.91 -0.69 5.09
C LYS A 10 19.53 -0.85 5.68
N LYS A 11 18.96 0.26 6.08
CA LYS A 11 17.71 0.27 6.78
C LYS A 11 16.56 0.10 5.82
N GLU A 12 15.69 -0.85 6.13
CA GLU A 12 14.44 -0.99 5.38
C GLU A 12 13.43 0.03 5.89
N HIS A 13 12.59 0.49 5.01
CA HIS A 13 11.48 1.36 5.35
C HIS A 13 10.24 0.88 4.59
N ILE A 14 9.25 0.43 5.31
CA ILE A 14 8.04 -0.16 4.76
C ILE A 14 6.96 0.92 4.66
N LEU A 15 6.33 1.01 3.52
CA LEU A 15 5.20 1.91 3.29
C LEU A 15 3.95 1.08 3.01
N VAL A 16 2.87 1.32 3.75
CA VAL A 16 1.57 0.78 3.43
C VAL A 16 0.69 1.90 2.85
N CYS A 17 -0.04 1.60 1.80
CA CYS A 17 -0.98 2.55 1.20
C CYS A 17 -2.35 2.36 1.82
N LEU A 18 -2.92 3.44 2.33
CA LEU A 18 -4.20 3.43 3.01
C LEU A 18 -5.34 3.70 2.04
N SER A 19 -6.47 3.07 2.31
CA SER A 19 -7.68 3.24 1.52
C SER A 19 -8.91 3.05 2.40
N SER A 20 -10.08 3.28 1.83
CA SER A 20 -11.35 3.03 2.52
C SER A 20 -11.80 1.57 2.40
N ALA A 21 -11.03 0.71 1.75
CA ALA A 21 -11.42 -0.68 1.53
C ALA A 21 -11.52 -1.45 2.86
N PRO A 22 -12.52 -2.33 3.00
CA PRO A 22 -12.63 -3.17 4.20
C PRO A 22 -11.40 -4.07 4.40
N SER A 23 -10.76 -4.51 3.32
CA SER A 23 -9.58 -5.36 3.38
C SER A 23 -8.32 -4.63 3.85
N ASN A 24 -8.38 -3.32 4.00
CA ASN A 24 -7.20 -2.53 4.33
C ASN A 24 -6.61 -2.89 5.70
N THR A 25 -7.44 -3.35 6.63
CA THR A 25 -6.98 -3.80 7.95
C THR A 25 -5.96 -4.94 7.82
N LYS A 26 -6.27 -5.92 7.00
CA LYS A 26 -5.37 -7.06 6.75
C LYS A 26 -4.05 -6.59 6.13
N ILE A 27 -4.15 -5.65 5.21
CA ILE A 27 -2.99 -5.11 4.51
C ILE A 27 -2.09 -4.36 5.48
N ILE A 28 -2.68 -3.55 6.36
CA ILE A 28 -1.95 -2.84 7.41
C ILE A 28 -1.25 -3.83 8.35
N GLN A 29 -1.96 -4.88 8.78
CA GLN A 29 -1.39 -5.91 9.65
C GLN A 29 -0.20 -6.60 8.98
N THR A 30 -0.33 -6.93 7.71
CA THR A 30 0.75 -7.56 6.95
C THR A 30 1.97 -6.65 6.87
N ALA A 31 1.76 -5.38 6.56
CA ALA A 31 2.85 -4.41 6.48
C ALA A 31 3.52 -4.22 7.84
N ALA A 32 2.73 -4.16 8.91
CA ALA A 32 3.27 -4.03 10.26
C ALA A 32 4.12 -5.23 10.64
N ALA A 33 3.67 -6.44 10.28
CA ALA A 33 4.43 -7.66 10.54
C ALA A 33 5.74 -7.66 9.75
N MET A 34 5.72 -7.20 8.51
CA MET A 34 6.93 -7.07 7.70
C MET A 34 7.90 -6.06 8.33
N ALA A 35 7.38 -4.93 8.81
CA ALA A 35 8.23 -3.92 9.45
C ALA A 35 8.93 -4.49 10.68
N ARG A 36 8.22 -5.28 11.49
CA ARG A 36 8.83 -5.93 12.64
C ARG A 36 9.89 -6.94 12.22
N ALA A 37 9.57 -7.77 11.22
CA ALA A 37 10.50 -8.81 10.76
C ALA A 37 11.79 -8.24 10.19
N PHE A 38 11.71 -7.11 9.50
CA PHE A 38 12.87 -6.47 8.91
C PHE A 38 13.52 -5.43 9.82
N HIS A 39 12.98 -5.22 11.01
CA HIS A 39 13.41 -4.13 11.90
C HIS A 39 13.39 -2.80 11.17
N ALA A 40 12.32 -2.57 10.42
CA ALA A 40 12.18 -1.46 9.49
C ALA A 40 11.40 -0.30 10.11
N SER A 41 11.65 0.90 9.61
CA SER A 41 10.74 2.02 9.81
C SER A 41 9.43 1.71 9.09
N PHE A 42 8.31 2.24 9.60
CA PHE A 42 6.99 1.92 9.09
C PHE A 42 6.17 3.19 8.91
N SER A 43 5.71 3.42 7.70
CA SER A 43 4.87 4.58 7.36
C SER A 43 3.61 4.13 6.64
N ALA A 44 2.56 4.91 6.79
CA ALA A 44 1.29 4.66 6.12
C ALA A 44 0.90 5.94 5.38
N LEU A 45 0.62 5.81 4.09
CA LEU A 45 0.34 6.95 3.22
C LEU A 45 -1.08 6.89 2.69
N TYR A 46 -1.81 7.98 2.86
CA TYR A 46 -3.07 8.19 2.18
C TYR A 46 -2.89 9.30 1.14
N VAL A 47 -3.26 9.02 -0.10
CA VAL A 47 -3.24 10.03 -1.16
C VAL A 47 -4.65 10.62 -1.30
N LYS A 48 -4.77 11.88 -0.93
CA LYS A 48 -6.04 12.60 -1.02
C LYS A 48 -6.16 13.19 -2.42
N THR A 49 -7.17 12.75 -3.14
CA THR A 49 -7.46 13.24 -4.49
C THR A 49 -8.65 14.17 -4.46
N PRO A 50 -8.91 14.94 -5.53
CA PRO A 50 -10.14 15.74 -5.59
C PRO A 50 -11.41 14.91 -5.42
N ALA A 51 -11.41 13.68 -5.94
CA ALA A 51 -12.54 12.76 -5.79
C ALA A 51 -12.80 12.36 -4.34
N SER A 52 -11.80 12.46 -3.47
CA SER A 52 -11.96 12.12 -2.04
C SER A 52 -13.01 12.98 -1.34
N GLU A 53 -13.22 14.19 -1.82
CA GLU A 53 -14.21 15.08 -1.22
C GLU A 53 -15.65 14.60 -1.41
N TYR A 54 -15.86 13.78 -2.44
CA TYR A 54 -17.18 13.23 -2.75
C TYR A 54 -17.38 11.81 -2.24
N MET A 55 -16.48 11.37 -1.40
CA MET A 55 -16.55 10.03 -0.81
C MET A 55 -17.79 9.92 0.09
N GLU A 56 -18.46 8.76 0.02
CA GLU A 56 -19.60 8.49 0.86
C GLU A 56 -19.19 8.50 2.34
N ALA A 57 -20.13 8.86 3.22
CA ALA A 57 -19.87 8.95 4.65
C ALA A 57 -19.33 7.64 5.23
N GLU A 58 -19.89 6.52 4.78
CA GLU A 58 -19.45 5.20 5.21
C GLU A 58 -17.99 4.94 4.85
N ASP A 59 -17.59 5.30 3.63
CA ASP A 59 -16.21 5.15 3.18
C ASP A 59 -15.27 6.09 3.93
N LYS A 60 -15.70 7.31 4.19
CA LYS A 60 -14.92 8.25 4.99
C LYS A 60 -14.65 7.71 6.38
N ASN A 61 -15.69 7.16 7.00
CA ASN A 61 -15.57 6.59 8.35
C ASN A 61 -14.63 5.40 8.35
N ARG A 62 -14.72 4.56 7.32
CA ARG A 62 -13.84 3.40 7.21
C ARG A 62 -12.40 3.81 6.97
N LEU A 63 -12.19 4.83 6.14
CA LEU A 63 -10.85 5.38 5.92
C LEU A 63 -10.25 5.90 7.23
N LEU A 64 -11.01 6.67 8.00
CA LEU A 64 -10.55 7.17 9.30
C LEU A 64 -10.21 6.04 10.25
N ALA A 65 -11.05 4.99 10.27
CA ALA A 65 -10.79 3.82 11.10
C ALA A 65 -9.50 3.10 10.66
N ASN A 66 -9.27 3.00 9.37
CA ASN A 66 -8.06 2.38 8.84
C ASN A 66 -6.81 3.19 9.17
N ILE A 67 -6.89 4.51 9.08
CA ILE A 67 -5.80 5.40 9.49
C ILE A 67 -5.47 5.19 10.97
N HIS A 68 -6.50 5.18 11.82
CA HIS A 68 -6.34 4.97 13.24
C HIS A 68 -5.70 3.63 13.55
N PHE A 69 -6.13 2.60 12.83
CA PHE A 69 -5.59 1.27 13.00
C PHE A 69 -4.11 1.20 12.61
N ALA A 70 -3.75 1.85 11.50
CA ALA A 70 -2.36 1.90 11.06
C ALA A 70 -1.47 2.58 12.11
N GLU A 71 -1.97 3.65 12.70
CA GLU A 71 -1.27 4.35 13.76
C GLU A 71 -1.06 3.45 14.97
N LYS A 72 -2.09 2.71 15.35
CA LYS A 72 -1.99 1.73 16.45
C LYS A 72 -0.98 0.64 16.16
N CYS A 73 -0.82 0.28 14.90
CA CYS A 73 0.16 -0.73 14.48
C CYS A 73 1.58 -0.17 14.39
N GLY A 74 1.78 1.09 14.72
CA GLY A 74 3.10 1.71 14.79
C GLY A 74 3.51 2.50 13.56
N ALA A 75 2.58 2.74 12.64
CA ALA A 75 2.91 3.50 11.43
C ALA A 75 2.92 5.00 11.70
N THR A 76 3.84 5.69 11.06
CA THR A 76 3.79 7.14 10.94
C THR A 76 2.82 7.47 9.81
N ILE A 77 1.79 8.24 10.12
CA ILE A 77 0.74 8.55 9.14
C ILE A 77 1.14 9.77 8.31
N VAL A 78 1.04 9.63 7.00
CA VAL A 78 1.34 10.71 6.06
C VAL A 78 0.19 10.85 5.08
N THR A 79 -0.17 12.10 4.78
CA THR A 79 -1.17 12.39 3.75
C THR A 79 -0.51 13.22 2.66
N ALA A 80 -0.67 12.78 1.43
CA ALA A 80 -0.25 13.55 0.26
C ALA A 80 -1.49 13.96 -0.51
N CYS A 81 -1.43 15.10 -1.19
CA CYS A 81 -2.55 15.60 -1.98
C CYS A 81 -2.14 15.66 -3.44
N GLY A 82 -3.00 15.15 -4.30
CA GLY A 82 -2.76 15.18 -5.75
C GLY A 82 -3.72 14.27 -6.47
N ASP A 83 -3.85 14.46 -7.77
CA ASP A 83 -4.75 13.66 -8.59
C ASP A 83 -4.07 12.43 -9.21
N ASP A 84 -2.76 12.41 -9.23
CA ASP A 84 -2.00 11.28 -9.77
C ASP A 84 -1.49 10.43 -8.60
N VAL A 85 -2.26 9.42 -8.22
CA VAL A 85 -1.96 8.58 -7.06
C VAL A 85 -0.61 7.87 -7.17
N PRO A 86 -0.29 7.15 -8.26
CA PRO A 86 1.01 6.49 -8.34
C PRO A 86 2.18 7.46 -8.30
N PHE A 87 2.03 8.64 -8.87
CA PHE A 87 3.08 9.65 -8.79
C PHE A 87 3.32 10.07 -7.34
N GLN A 88 2.25 10.32 -6.58
CA GLN A 88 2.38 10.73 -5.18
C GLN A 88 3.03 9.65 -4.33
N ILE A 89 2.66 8.40 -4.56
CA ILE A 89 3.26 7.28 -3.85
C ILE A 89 4.76 7.19 -4.14
N ALA A 90 5.11 7.25 -5.42
CA ALA A 90 6.51 7.14 -5.85
C ALA A 90 7.35 8.31 -5.33
N GLU A 91 6.79 9.53 -5.34
CA GLU A 91 7.48 10.71 -4.83
C GLU A 91 7.76 10.59 -3.33
N TYR A 92 6.73 10.18 -2.58
CA TYR A 92 6.93 9.98 -1.15
C TYR A 92 7.99 8.90 -0.89
N ALA A 93 7.91 7.81 -1.66
CA ALA A 93 8.86 6.71 -1.51
C ALA A 93 10.29 7.18 -1.75
N ARG A 94 10.50 7.98 -2.79
CA ARG A 94 11.82 8.50 -3.12
C ARG A 94 12.35 9.43 -2.03
N LEU A 95 11.49 10.35 -1.58
CA LEU A 95 11.91 11.36 -0.60
C LEU A 95 12.15 10.78 0.78
N SER A 96 11.46 9.72 1.12
CA SER A 96 11.49 9.12 2.47
C SER A 96 12.34 7.86 2.56
N GLY A 97 13.00 7.47 1.48
CA GLY A 97 13.84 6.27 1.50
C GLY A 97 13.06 4.98 1.69
N ILE A 98 11.86 4.92 1.14
CA ILE A 98 11.04 3.70 1.19
C ILE A 98 11.72 2.61 0.38
N THR A 99 11.81 1.41 0.93
CA THR A 99 12.39 0.27 0.25
C THR A 99 11.34 -0.76 -0.18
N LYS A 100 10.20 -0.81 0.51
CA LYS A 100 9.13 -1.74 0.20
C LYS A 100 7.78 -1.03 0.32
N ILE A 101 6.93 -1.23 -0.67
CA ILE A 101 5.57 -0.70 -0.69
C ILE A 101 4.61 -1.88 -0.59
N VAL A 102 3.64 -1.79 0.32
CA VAL A 102 2.62 -2.81 0.52
C VAL A 102 1.27 -2.21 0.12
N ILE A 103 0.62 -2.82 -0.83
CA ILE A 103 -0.68 -2.37 -1.32
C ILE A 103 -1.64 -3.54 -1.43
N GLY A 104 -2.94 -3.25 -1.36
CA GLY A 104 -3.95 -4.26 -1.54
C GLY A 104 -4.28 -4.46 -3.00
N ARG A 105 -4.73 -5.66 -3.33
CA ARG A 105 -5.15 -5.97 -4.69
C ARG A 105 -6.27 -5.06 -5.17
N SER A 106 -7.17 -4.66 -4.27
CA SER A 106 -8.28 -3.78 -4.63
C SER A 106 -7.82 -2.41 -5.12
N VAL A 107 -6.68 -1.93 -4.62
CA VAL A 107 -6.11 -0.65 -5.05
C VAL A 107 -5.51 -0.78 -6.44
N VAL A 108 -4.84 -1.91 -6.70
CA VAL A 108 -4.21 -2.21 -7.98
C VAL A 108 -5.25 -2.56 -9.03
N GLY A 109 -6.28 -3.22 -8.60
CA GLY A 109 -7.09 -4.22 -9.25
C GLY A 109 -7.94 -3.86 -10.43
N LYS A 110 -7.81 -2.73 -11.01
CA LYS A 110 -8.54 -2.49 -12.25
C LYS A 110 -7.74 -2.99 -13.42
N ARG A 111 -8.40 -3.77 -14.26
CA ARG A 111 -7.79 -4.24 -15.48
C ARG A 111 -7.29 -3.08 -16.31
N ARG A 112 -6.22 -3.33 -17.03
CA ARG A 112 -5.77 -2.43 -18.06
C ARG A 112 -6.94 -2.17 -19.02
N PHE A 113 -7.28 -0.92 -19.21
CA PHE A 113 -8.38 -0.52 -20.06
C PHE A 113 -7.82 0.32 -21.21
N PHE A 114 -8.07 -0.09 -22.45
CA PHE A 114 -7.58 0.59 -23.64
C PHE A 114 -6.05 0.83 -23.63
N GLY A 115 -5.30 -0.15 -23.12
CA GLY A 115 -3.85 -0.03 -23.09
C GLY A 115 -3.29 0.87 -22.01
N ARG A 116 -4.11 1.41 -21.13
CA ARG A 116 -3.63 2.26 -20.04
C ARG A 116 -2.95 1.39 -18.98
N PRO A 117 -1.80 1.84 -18.46
CA PRO A 117 -1.11 1.07 -17.43
C PRO A 117 -1.89 1.04 -16.12
N THR A 118 -1.76 -0.07 -15.40
CA THR A 118 -2.32 -0.22 -14.06
C THR A 118 -1.52 0.61 -13.06
N LEU A 119 -2.05 0.76 -11.84
CA LEU A 119 -1.32 1.41 -10.74
C LEU A 119 0.04 0.73 -10.51
N THR A 120 0.06 -0.60 -10.48
CA THR A 120 1.29 -1.36 -10.28
C THR A 120 2.31 -1.09 -11.37
N GLU A 121 1.88 -1.11 -12.62
CA GLU A 121 2.76 -0.84 -13.75
C GLU A 121 3.37 0.56 -13.67
N LYS A 122 2.56 1.53 -13.27
CA LYS A 122 3.04 2.90 -13.10
C LYS A 122 4.03 2.99 -11.93
N LEU A 123 3.76 2.33 -10.83
CA LEU A 123 4.67 2.32 -9.69
C LEU A 123 6.01 1.68 -10.03
N ILE A 124 5.99 0.56 -10.75
CA ILE A 124 7.21 -0.09 -11.18
C ILE A 124 8.05 0.86 -12.03
N SER A 125 7.39 1.60 -12.91
CA SER A 125 8.08 2.55 -13.78
C SER A 125 8.64 3.74 -13.03
N LEU A 126 7.88 4.27 -12.06
CA LEU A 126 8.25 5.49 -11.33
C LEU A 126 9.19 5.20 -10.16
N ALA A 127 9.14 4.00 -9.61
CA ALA A 127 9.96 3.62 -8.46
C ALA A 127 10.61 2.25 -8.71
N PRO A 128 11.53 2.18 -9.67
CA PRO A 128 12.09 0.89 -10.12
C PRO A 128 12.94 0.17 -9.08
N ASN A 129 13.38 0.88 -8.05
CA ASN A 129 14.25 0.30 -7.02
C ASN A 129 13.50 -0.08 -5.75
N VAL A 130 12.18 0.02 -5.75
CA VAL A 130 11.33 -0.27 -4.59
C VAL A 130 10.61 -1.59 -4.81
N ASP A 131 10.65 -2.47 -3.82
CA ASP A 131 9.88 -3.71 -3.87
C ASP A 131 8.40 -3.39 -3.67
N ILE A 132 7.55 -4.03 -4.46
CA ILE A 132 6.11 -3.82 -4.36
C ILE A 132 5.46 -5.15 -3.97
N HIS A 133 4.73 -5.14 -2.86
CA HIS A 133 4.03 -6.31 -2.33
C HIS A 133 2.54 -6.10 -2.46
N ILE A 134 1.90 -6.94 -3.24
CA ILE A 134 0.46 -6.87 -3.49
C ILE A 134 -0.20 -7.93 -2.64
N ILE A 135 -1.05 -7.50 -1.71
CA ILE A 135 -1.72 -8.39 -0.77
C ILE A 135 -3.12 -8.70 -1.29
N PRO A 136 -3.50 -9.97 -1.35
CA PRO A 136 -4.82 -10.34 -1.86
C PRO A 136 -5.95 -9.85 -0.95
N ASP A 137 -7.15 -9.83 -1.52
CA ASP A 137 -8.35 -9.43 -0.82
C ASP A 137 -8.66 -10.40 0.34
N SER A 138 -9.69 -10.06 1.11
CA SER A 138 -10.04 -10.81 2.30
C SER A 138 -10.39 -12.27 2.00
N ASP A 139 -10.30 -13.12 3.04
CA ASP A 139 -10.62 -14.53 2.94
C ASP A 139 -12.05 -14.80 2.46
N ALA A 140 -12.98 -13.88 2.75
CA ALA A 140 -14.35 -13.99 2.30
C ALA A 140 -14.44 -14.01 0.77
N ALA A 141 -13.65 -13.18 0.10
CA ALA A 141 -13.61 -13.14 -1.37
C ALA A 141 -13.02 -14.43 -1.94
N ILE A 142 -12.02 -14.97 -1.28
CA ILE A 142 -11.39 -16.23 -1.69
C ILE A 142 -12.37 -17.39 -1.55
N ALA A 143 -13.07 -17.46 -0.43
CA ALA A 143 -14.08 -18.50 -0.20
C ALA A 143 -15.18 -18.45 -1.24
N LYS A 144 -15.61 -17.25 -1.60
CA LYS A 144 -16.63 -17.05 -2.62
C LYS A 144 -16.16 -17.55 -3.98
N GLY A 145 -14.91 -17.26 -4.32
CA GLY A 145 -14.30 -17.74 -5.55
C GLY A 145 -14.20 -19.24 -5.62
N LYS A 146 -13.81 -19.87 -4.54
CA LYS A 146 -13.73 -21.32 -4.45
C LYS A 146 -15.09 -21.96 -4.66
N LYS A 147 -16.11 -21.40 -4.03
CA LYS A 147 -17.48 -21.92 -4.17
C LYS A 147 -17.90 -21.90 -5.61
N THR A 148 -17.59 -20.84 -6.32
CA THR A 148 -17.95 -20.73 -7.74
C THR A 148 -17.22 -21.76 -8.60
N LEU A 149 -15.97 -22.07 -8.24
CA LEU A 149 -15.17 -23.01 -9.02
C LEU A 149 -15.62 -24.46 -8.88
N PHE A 150 -16.17 -24.85 -7.73
CA PHE A 150 -16.50 -26.23 -7.45
C PHE A 150 -17.99 -26.54 -7.53
N GLU A 151 -18.80 -25.57 -7.78
CA GLU A 151 -20.22 -25.76 -8.07
C GLU A 151 -20.47 -25.88 -9.56
#